data_1fa65c78bd9da022cdd30a288274b70a
#
_entry.id   1fa65c78bd9da022cdd30a288274b70a
#
_cell.length_a   1.000
_cell.length_b   1.000
_cell.length_c   1.000
_cell.angle_alpha   90.00
_cell.angle_beta   90.00
_cell.angle_gamma   90.00
#
_symmetry.space_group_name_H-M   'P 1'
#
loop_
_entity.id
_entity.type
_entity.pdbx_description
1 polymer ?
#
loop_
_entity_poly.entity_id
_entity_poly.type
_entity_poly.pdbx_seq_one_letter_code
_entity_poly.pdbx_strand_id
1 'polypeptide(L)' 'MTSPATKWKHAHPKAVWAQSALRSALKRGLIIQEPCKECGSLDAEAHHPDYDKPMDVVWLCRLHHRHLHMKIANGR' A
#
# COMPACT_ATOMS: atom_id res chain seq x y z
N MET A 1 17.10 -11.86 17.77
CA MET A 1 16.97 -12.28 16.36
C MET A 1 15.98 -11.41 15.63
N THR A 2 16.33 -10.94 14.44
CA THR A 2 15.47 -10.03 13.69
C THR A 2 14.51 -10.81 12.82
N SER A 3 13.21 -10.51 12.92
CA SER A 3 12.21 -11.16 12.08
C SER A 3 12.29 -10.65 10.63
N PRO A 4 11.79 -11.39 9.65
CA PRO A 4 11.77 -10.90 8.27
C PRO A 4 11.03 -9.57 8.11
N ALA A 5 9.95 -9.37 8.87
CA ALA A 5 9.20 -8.11 8.84
C ALA A 5 10.05 -6.95 9.33
N THR A 6 10.83 -7.16 10.40
CA THR A 6 11.70 -6.13 10.92
C THR A 6 12.83 -5.80 9.94
N LYS A 7 13.38 -6.81 9.29
CA LYS A 7 14.41 -6.59 8.27
C LYS A 7 13.86 -5.75 7.12
N TRP A 8 12.65 -6.07 6.65
CA TRP A 8 12.02 -5.33 5.57
C TRP A 8 11.84 -3.86 5.98
N LYS A 9 11.36 -3.61 7.20
CA LYS A 9 11.14 -2.25 7.69
C LYS A 9 12.43 -1.45 7.73
N HIS A 10 13.53 -2.06 8.14
CA HIS A 10 14.82 -1.38 8.18
C HIS A 10 15.33 -1.05 6.78
N ALA A 11 15.06 -1.92 5.81
CA ALA A 11 15.49 -1.72 4.44
C ALA A 11 14.61 -0.73 3.67
N HIS A 12 13.37 -0.49 4.16
CA HIS A 12 12.40 0.35 3.46
C HIS A 12 11.77 1.40 4.39
N PRO A 13 12.59 2.30 4.97
CA PRO A 13 12.06 3.28 5.92
C PRO A 13 11.02 4.22 5.33
N LYS A 14 11.18 4.60 4.07
CA LYS A 14 10.22 5.48 3.41
C LYS A 14 8.88 4.79 3.22
N ALA A 15 8.86 3.53 2.83
CA ALA A 15 7.63 2.76 2.69
C ALA A 15 6.92 2.61 4.04
N VAL A 16 7.67 2.32 5.09
CA VAL A 16 7.11 2.21 6.44
C VAL A 16 6.49 3.53 6.88
N TRP A 17 7.19 4.63 6.64
CA TRP A 17 6.68 5.95 6.98
C TRP A 17 5.38 6.25 6.24
N ALA A 18 5.33 5.99 4.93
CA ALA A 18 4.14 6.26 4.12
C ALA A 18 2.95 5.42 4.57
N GLN A 19 3.17 4.14 4.85
CA GLN A 19 2.12 3.25 5.32
C GLN A 19 1.59 3.68 6.68
N SER A 20 2.47 4.10 7.57
CA SER A 20 2.10 4.58 8.89
C SER A 20 1.30 5.88 8.81
N ALA A 21 1.73 6.80 7.95
CA ALA A 21 1.03 8.06 7.74
C ALA A 21 -0.38 7.83 7.19
N LEU A 22 -0.53 6.92 6.23
CA LEU A 22 -1.83 6.57 5.66
C LEU A 22 -2.73 5.94 6.73
N ARG A 23 -2.20 5.02 7.52
CA ARG A 23 -2.97 4.37 8.59
C ARG A 23 -3.51 5.40 9.58
N SER A 24 -2.68 6.37 9.93
CA SER A 24 -3.08 7.45 10.82
C SER A 24 -4.19 8.30 10.20
N ALA A 25 -4.08 8.61 8.90
CA ALA A 25 -5.09 9.40 8.20
C ALA A 25 -6.43 8.65 8.12
N LEU A 26 -6.40 7.34 7.88
CA LEU A 26 -7.60 6.51 7.87
C LEU A 26 -8.27 6.50 9.24
N LYS A 27 -7.46 6.35 10.29
CA LYS A 27 -7.98 6.32 11.67
C LYS A 27 -8.63 7.64 12.05
N ARG A 28 -8.11 8.76 11.54
CA ARG A 28 -8.63 10.09 11.84
C ARG A 28 -9.77 10.49 10.90
N GLY A 29 -10.10 9.66 9.93
CA GLY A 29 -11.16 9.98 8.97
C GLY A 29 -10.78 11.00 7.92
N LEU A 30 -9.50 11.29 7.77
CA LEU A 30 -9.02 12.22 6.74
C LEU A 30 -9.05 11.58 5.35
N ILE A 31 -8.94 10.25 5.31
CA ILE A 31 -9.03 9.46 4.09
C ILE A 31 -9.99 8.31 4.36
N ILE A 32 -10.82 7.99 3.39
CA ILE A 32 -11.78 6.90 3.50
C ILE A 32 -11.35 5.77 2.56
N GLN A 33 -11.37 4.54 3.08
CA GLN A 33 -11.06 3.37 2.27
C GLN A 33 -12.10 3.21 1.15
N GLU A 34 -11.61 2.95 -0.06
CA GLU A 34 -12.46 2.76 -1.22
C GLU A 34 -12.41 1.30 -1.68
N PRO A 35 -13.39 0.86 -2.47
CA PRO A 35 -13.34 -0.49 -3.06
C PRO A 35 -12.20 -0.62 -4.07
N CYS A 36 -11.85 -1.86 -4.39
CA CYS A 36 -10.86 -2.14 -5.42
C CYS A 36 -11.23 -1.43 -6.72
N LYS A 37 -10.29 -0.69 -7.26
CA LYS A 37 -10.47 0.07 -8.49
C LYS A 37 -10.78 -0.85 -9.68
N GLU A 38 -10.25 -2.07 -9.66
CA GLU A 38 -10.40 -2.99 -10.78
C GLU A 38 -11.65 -3.84 -10.71
N CYS A 39 -12.04 -4.30 -9.52
CA CYS A 39 -13.17 -5.24 -9.41
C CYS A 39 -14.22 -4.83 -8.38
N GLY A 40 -14.03 -3.75 -7.66
CA GLY A 40 -15.00 -3.28 -6.68
C GLY A 40 -15.04 -4.05 -5.37
N SER A 41 -14.11 -4.94 -5.13
CA SER A 41 -14.04 -5.69 -3.88
C SER A 41 -13.90 -4.73 -2.69
N LEU A 42 -14.65 -4.99 -1.63
CA LEU A 42 -14.57 -4.17 -0.42
C LEU A 42 -13.29 -4.44 0.39
N ASP A 43 -12.62 -5.56 0.12
CA ASP A 43 -11.36 -5.91 0.77
C ASP A 43 -10.19 -5.31 0.01
N ALA A 44 -10.16 -3.99 -0.10
CA ALA A 44 -9.11 -3.31 -0.84
C ALA A 44 -7.97 -2.87 0.06
N GLU A 45 -6.77 -2.94 -0.47
CA GLU A 45 -5.55 -2.49 0.18
C GLU A 45 -5.06 -1.24 -0.52
N ALA A 46 -4.34 -0.39 0.22
CA ALA A 46 -3.77 0.81 -0.37
C ALA A 46 -2.44 0.50 -1.02
N HIS A 47 -2.30 0.88 -2.27
CA HIS A 47 -1.04 0.81 -3.00
C HIS A 47 -0.49 2.23 -3.16
N HIS A 48 0.77 2.43 -2.77
CA HIS A 48 1.45 3.72 -2.92
C HIS A 48 2.27 3.72 -4.21
N PRO A 49 1.85 4.44 -5.25
CA PRO A 49 2.69 4.60 -6.44
C PRO A 49 3.97 5.38 -6.13
N ASP A 50 3.87 6.30 -5.17
CA ASP A 50 4.98 7.14 -4.77
C ASP A 50 4.95 7.31 -3.25
N TYR A 51 5.98 6.79 -2.57
CA TYR A 51 6.06 6.87 -1.13
C TYR A 51 6.27 8.29 -0.61
N ASP A 52 6.68 9.21 -1.46
CA ASP A 52 6.79 10.62 -1.07
C ASP A 52 5.42 11.29 -0.95
N LYS A 53 4.39 10.63 -1.45
CA LYS A 53 3.01 11.10 -1.39
C LYS A 53 2.15 10.06 -0.68
N PRO A 54 2.24 9.99 0.66
CA PRO A 54 1.61 8.90 1.41
C PRO A 54 0.08 8.89 1.35
N MET A 55 -0.53 10.05 1.04
CA MET A 55 -1.99 10.10 0.94
C MET A 55 -2.49 9.80 -0.47
N ASP A 56 -1.60 9.71 -1.44
CA ASP A 56 -1.94 9.45 -2.83
C ASP A 56 -1.81 7.95 -3.09
N VAL A 57 -2.92 7.24 -2.96
CA VAL A 57 -2.94 5.79 -3.05
C VAL A 57 -3.97 5.29 -4.05
N VAL A 58 -3.73 4.09 -4.53
CA VAL A 58 -4.69 3.35 -5.37
C VAL A 58 -5.22 2.20 -4.54
N TRP A 59 -6.54 2.05 -4.50
CA TRP A 59 -7.17 0.97 -3.73
C TRP A 59 -7.34 -0.26 -4.62
N LEU A 60 -6.71 -1.36 -4.23
CA LEU A 60 -6.74 -2.62 -4.98
C LEU A 60 -6.95 -3.77 -4.03
N CYS A 61 -7.77 -4.75 -4.41
CA CYS A 61 -7.88 -5.95 -3.62
C CYS A 61 -6.57 -6.72 -3.69
N ARG A 62 -6.40 -7.69 -2.79
CA ARG A 62 -5.16 -8.43 -2.69
C ARG A 62 -4.72 -9.03 -4.03
N LEU A 63 -5.66 -9.57 -4.78
CA LEU A 63 -5.37 -10.17 -6.07
C LEU A 63 -4.84 -9.16 -7.08
N HIS A 64 -5.56 -8.04 -7.24
CA HIS A 64 -5.16 -7.02 -8.21
C HIS A 64 -3.92 -6.25 -7.76
N HIS A 65 -3.73 -6.08 -6.46
CA HIS A 65 -2.53 -5.48 -5.92
C HIS A 65 -1.30 -6.36 -6.24
N ARG A 66 -1.45 -7.67 -6.06
CA ARG A 66 -0.40 -8.62 -6.39
C ARG A 66 -0.11 -8.62 -7.90
N HIS A 67 -1.16 -8.57 -8.72
CA HIS A 67 -0.99 -8.52 -10.18
C HIS A 67 -0.23 -7.27 -10.61
N LEU A 68 -0.52 -6.14 -9.99
CA LEU A 68 0.19 -4.90 -10.29
C LEU A 68 1.68 -5.03 -9.98
N HIS A 69 2.03 -5.59 -8.83
CA HIS A 69 3.43 -5.79 -8.45
C HIS A 69 4.14 -6.74 -9.41
N MET A 70 3.48 -7.81 -9.81
CA MET A 70 4.05 -8.75 -10.78
C MET A 70 4.27 -8.06 -12.13
N LYS A 71 3.32 -7.24 -12.55
CA LYS A 71 3.43 -6.50 -13.80
C LYS A 71 4.60 -5.52 -13.76
N ILE A 72 4.77 -4.82 -12.67
CA ILE A 72 5.89 -3.90 -12.49
C ILE A 72 7.21 -4.66 -12.50
N ALA A 73 7.27 -5.81 -11.84
CA ALA A 73 8.49 -6.61 -11.74
C ALA A 73 8.90 -7.22 -13.08
N ASN A 74 7.94 -7.63 -13.91
CA ASN A 74 8.19 -8.34 -15.16
C ASN A 74 8.06 -7.46 -16.38
N GLY A 75 7.43 -6.34 -16.23
CA GLY A 75 7.00 -5.57 -17.38
C GLY A 75 8.02 -4.54 -17.71
N ARG A 76 8.55 -4.19 -17.83
CA ARG A 76 9.37 -3.15 -18.39
C ARG A 76 9.17 -2.94 -19.88
#